data_95eba62a5d1e7a7a349782aa7495bcca
#
_entry.id   95eba62a5d1e7a7a349782aa7495bcca
#
_cell.length_a   1.000
_cell.length_b   1.000
_cell.length_c   1.000
_cell.angle_alpha   90.00
_cell.angle_beta   90.00
_cell.angle_gamma   90.00
#
_symmetry.space_group_name_H-M   'P 1'
#
loop_
_entity.id
_entity.type
_entity.pdbx_description
1 polymer ?
#
loop_
_entity_poly.entity_id
_entity_poly.type
_entity_poly.pdbx_seq_one_letter_code
_entity_poly.pdbx_strand_id
1 'polypeptide(L)'
;EDKRIQEICFGAYEGMCIGGEKMDPKSGEFNKFFVDTENYVPIDGGETVPQLMKRTGEFLRELCENKELSQKNVLVTTHGAAMTALLNNIKENFDVAAFWKNGVPANCAVTIVDVKEGKPEIIKENVIYYKEQVRTWKVGK
;
A
#
# COMPACT_ATOMS: atom_id res chain seq x y z
N GLU A 1 -2.21 -4.46 -17.09
CA GLU A 1 -2.40 -4.98 -15.72
C GLU A 1 -1.09 -5.54 -15.20
N ASP A 2 -0.68 -5.16 -13.97
CA ASP A 2 0.59 -5.62 -13.38
C ASP A 2 0.33 -6.22 -12.00
N LYS A 3 0.71 -7.48 -11.81
CA LYS A 3 0.50 -8.20 -10.55
C LYS A 3 1.32 -7.63 -9.39
N ARG A 4 2.42 -6.92 -9.67
CA ARG A 4 3.29 -6.34 -8.66
C ARG A 4 2.65 -5.20 -7.87
N ILE A 5 1.53 -4.64 -8.37
CA ILE A 5 0.77 -3.58 -7.70
C ILE A 5 -0.64 -4.02 -7.27
N GLN A 6 -0.90 -5.32 -7.23
CA GLN A 6 -2.09 -5.87 -6.57
C GLN A 6 -2.01 -5.64 -5.05
N GLU A 7 -3.15 -5.70 -4.37
CA GLU A 7 -3.17 -5.62 -2.92
C GLU A 7 -2.37 -6.77 -2.28
N ILE A 8 -1.92 -6.56 -1.05
CA ILE A 8 -1.28 -7.62 -0.28
C ILE A 8 -2.23 -8.82 -0.15
N CYS A 9 -1.70 -10.02 -0.34
CA CYS A 9 -2.45 -11.24 -0.12
C CYS A 9 -2.46 -11.56 1.38
N PHE A 10 -3.62 -11.59 1.99
CA PHE A 10 -3.76 -11.92 3.41
C PHE A 10 -3.87 -13.42 3.68
N GLY A 11 -3.84 -14.26 2.62
CA GLY A 11 -3.92 -15.72 2.77
C GLY A 11 -5.19 -16.15 3.46
N ALA A 12 -5.08 -17.01 4.49
CA ALA A 12 -6.25 -17.53 5.20
C ALA A 12 -7.00 -16.48 6.05
N TYR A 13 -6.50 -15.23 6.15
CA TYR A 13 -7.30 -14.13 6.73
C TYR A 13 -8.34 -13.57 5.75
N GLU A 14 -8.24 -13.88 4.45
CA GLU A 14 -9.22 -13.44 3.47
C GLU A 14 -10.62 -13.96 3.80
N GLY A 15 -11.60 -13.05 3.81
CA GLY A 15 -13.00 -13.38 4.13
C GLY A 15 -13.30 -13.53 5.62
N MET A 16 -12.33 -13.43 6.53
CA MET A 16 -12.59 -13.43 7.96
C MET A 16 -13.32 -12.14 8.39
N CYS A 17 -14.21 -12.26 9.35
CA CYS A 17 -14.82 -11.09 9.98
C CYS A 17 -13.82 -10.47 10.98
N ILE A 18 -13.32 -9.28 10.67
CA ILE A 18 -12.26 -8.61 11.44
C ILE A 18 -12.77 -7.58 12.46
N GLY A 19 -14.09 -7.53 12.72
CA GLY A 19 -14.64 -6.57 13.67
C GLY A 19 -16.08 -6.79 14.03
N GLY A 20 -16.54 -6.11 15.10
CA GLY A 20 -17.90 -6.19 15.61
C GLY A 20 -18.21 -7.48 16.39
N GLU A 21 -19.50 -7.74 16.64
CA GLU A 21 -19.96 -8.88 17.46
C GLU A 21 -19.65 -10.27 16.86
N LYS A 22 -19.40 -10.32 15.54
CA LYS A 22 -19.07 -11.56 14.80
C LYS A 22 -17.60 -11.69 14.46
N MET A 23 -16.74 -10.96 15.18
CA MET A 23 -15.31 -11.00 14.96
C MET A 23 -14.77 -12.43 15.11
N ASP A 24 -14.01 -12.90 14.12
CA ASP A 24 -13.32 -14.19 14.20
C ASP A 24 -12.21 -14.09 15.26
N PRO A 25 -12.13 -15.04 16.22
CA PRO A 25 -11.08 -15.02 17.26
C PRO A 25 -9.65 -14.99 16.68
N LYS A 26 -9.44 -15.56 15.50
CA LYS A 26 -8.13 -15.54 14.80
C LYS A 26 -7.77 -14.18 14.21
N SER A 27 -8.77 -13.28 14.04
CA SER A 27 -8.54 -11.96 13.44
C SER A 27 -7.75 -11.00 14.34
N GLY A 28 -7.56 -11.33 15.63
CA GLY A 28 -6.72 -10.56 16.54
C GLY A 28 -5.26 -10.48 16.05
N GLU A 29 -4.71 -11.57 15.54
CA GLU A 29 -3.36 -11.60 14.96
C GLU A 29 -3.29 -10.78 13.65
N PHE A 30 -4.35 -10.78 12.86
CA PHE A 30 -4.45 -9.94 11.66
C PHE A 30 -4.31 -8.44 11.98
N ASN A 31 -4.82 -7.99 13.13
CA ASN A 31 -4.74 -6.59 13.51
C ASN A 31 -3.29 -6.08 13.65
N LYS A 32 -2.33 -6.98 13.91
CA LYS A 32 -0.89 -6.63 13.94
C LYS A 32 -0.43 -6.01 12.62
N PHE A 33 -1.02 -6.39 11.50
CA PHE A 33 -0.74 -5.76 10.21
C PHE A 33 -0.82 -4.23 10.25
N PHE A 34 -1.71 -3.67 11.06
CA PHE A 34 -1.92 -2.23 11.16
C PHE A 34 -1.23 -1.58 12.37
N VAL A 35 -1.15 -2.28 13.50
CA VAL A 35 -0.72 -1.68 14.78
C VAL A 35 0.64 -2.17 15.28
N ASP A 36 1.12 -3.28 14.73
CA ASP A 36 2.38 -3.94 15.12
C ASP A 36 2.96 -4.68 13.89
N THR A 37 3.18 -3.93 12.82
CA THR A 37 3.46 -4.45 11.48
C THR A 37 4.70 -5.34 11.42
N GLU A 38 5.72 -5.05 12.23
CA GLU A 38 6.95 -5.85 12.30
C GLU A 38 6.70 -7.26 12.85
N ASN A 39 5.68 -7.43 13.70
CA ASN A 39 5.27 -8.71 14.28
C ASN A 39 4.07 -9.35 13.56
N TYR A 40 3.66 -8.78 12.43
CA TYR A 40 2.64 -9.39 11.58
C TYR A 40 3.20 -10.62 10.87
N VAL A 41 2.57 -11.77 11.11
CA VAL A 41 2.91 -13.04 10.45
C VAL A 41 1.75 -13.44 9.56
N PRO A 42 1.95 -13.50 8.23
CA PRO A 42 0.91 -14.01 7.33
C PRO A 42 0.69 -15.51 7.57
N ILE A 43 -0.52 -15.97 7.31
CA ILE A 43 -0.90 -17.39 7.41
C ILE A 43 -1.27 -17.94 6.03
N ASP A 44 -1.04 -19.23 5.84
CA ASP A 44 -1.48 -20.06 4.70
C ASP A 44 -1.61 -19.31 3.35
N GLY A 45 -0.47 -19.07 2.72
CA GLY A 45 -0.39 -18.41 1.41
C GLY A 45 -0.44 -16.87 1.46
N GLY A 46 -0.44 -16.28 2.66
CA GLY A 46 -0.36 -14.83 2.81
C GLY A 46 1.02 -14.26 2.46
N GLU A 47 1.04 -12.96 2.19
CA GLU A 47 2.23 -12.20 1.83
C GLU A 47 2.74 -11.38 3.02
N THR A 48 4.06 -11.33 3.21
CA THR A 48 4.68 -10.43 4.20
C THR A 48 4.82 -9.01 3.66
N VAL A 49 4.91 -8.02 4.56
CA VAL A 49 5.16 -6.63 4.17
C VAL A 49 6.49 -6.46 3.40
N PRO A 50 7.60 -7.11 3.76
CA PRO A 50 8.82 -7.08 2.95
C PRO A 50 8.64 -7.63 1.53
N GLN A 51 7.83 -8.68 1.33
CA GLN A 51 7.54 -9.20 -0.02
C GLN A 51 6.74 -8.18 -0.84
N LEU A 52 5.72 -7.56 -0.24
CA LEU A 52 4.97 -6.46 -0.85
C LEU A 52 5.89 -5.30 -1.24
N MET A 53 6.73 -4.84 -0.32
CA MET A 53 7.70 -3.77 -0.55
C MET A 53 8.64 -4.10 -1.71
N LYS A 54 9.13 -5.34 -1.77
CA LYS A 54 10.02 -5.79 -2.85
C LYS A 54 9.34 -5.72 -4.22
N ARG A 55 8.16 -6.35 -4.38
CA ARG A 55 7.49 -6.40 -5.69
C ARG A 55 7.02 -5.03 -6.18
N THR A 56 6.54 -4.18 -5.26
CA THR A 56 6.14 -2.80 -5.61
C THR A 56 7.35 -1.94 -5.95
N GLY A 57 8.49 -2.14 -5.30
CA GLY A 57 9.76 -1.48 -5.63
C GLY A 57 10.30 -1.90 -7.00
N GLU A 58 10.18 -3.18 -7.38
CA GLU A 58 10.53 -3.67 -8.72
C GLU A 58 9.65 -3.02 -9.81
N PHE A 59 8.35 -2.92 -9.57
CA PHE A 59 7.43 -2.20 -10.45
C PHE A 59 7.81 -0.73 -10.61
N LEU A 60 8.04 -0.03 -9.48
CA LEU A 60 8.38 1.39 -9.46
C LEU A 60 9.67 1.66 -10.26
N ARG A 61 10.70 0.87 -10.02
CA ARG A 61 11.99 1.00 -10.72
C ARG A 61 11.82 0.85 -12.23
N GLU A 62 11.15 -0.22 -12.68
CA GLU A 62 10.91 -0.45 -14.10
C GLU A 62 10.12 0.69 -14.74
N LEU A 63 9.08 1.18 -14.04
CA LEU A 63 8.27 2.32 -14.50
C LEU A 63 9.13 3.58 -14.66
N CYS A 64 9.98 3.88 -13.69
CA CYS A 64 10.81 5.09 -13.68
C CYS A 64 11.96 5.04 -14.70
N GLU A 65 12.50 3.85 -14.98
CA GLU A 65 13.59 3.63 -15.92
C GLU A 65 13.10 3.51 -17.38
N ASN A 66 11.80 3.37 -17.62
CA ASN A 66 11.24 3.17 -18.95
C ASN A 66 11.30 4.45 -19.78
N LYS A 67 12.24 4.50 -20.72
CA LYS A 67 12.45 5.65 -21.62
C LYS A 67 11.27 5.93 -22.55
N GLU A 68 10.44 4.94 -22.87
CA GLU A 68 9.25 5.12 -23.71
C GLU A 68 8.16 5.93 -23.00
N LEU A 69 8.21 5.99 -21.67
CA LEU A 69 7.29 6.75 -20.82
C LEU A 69 7.80 8.17 -20.55
N SER A 70 9.00 8.52 -21.01
CA SER A 70 9.54 9.86 -20.89
C SER A 70 8.57 10.89 -21.47
N GLN A 71 8.28 11.95 -20.70
CA GLN A 71 7.34 13.01 -21.07
C GLN A 71 5.87 12.55 -21.20
N LYS A 72 5.52 11.38 -20.67
CA LYS A 72 4.14 10.89 -20.66
C LYS A 72 3.56 10.97 -19.24
N ASN A 73 2.24 11.17 -19.18
CA ASN A 73 1.49 10.98 -17.95
C ASN A 73 1.04 9.52 -17.86
N VAL A 74 1.37 8.86 -16.77
CA VAL A 74 0.97 7.48 -16.49
C VAL A 74 0.04 7.46 -15.30
N LEU A 75 -1.16 6.90 -15.46
CA LEU A 75 -2.08 6.65 -14.35
C LEU A 75 -1.86 5.24 -13.81
N VAL A 76 -1.51 5.15 -12.54
CA VAL A 76 -1.41 3.89 -11.80
C VAL A 76 -2.56 3.80 -10.81
N THR A 77 -3.37 2.76 -10.90
CA THR A 77 -4.44 2.46 -9.94
C THR A 77 -4.05 1.25 -9.12
N THR A 78 -4.17 1.33 -7.81
CA THR A 78 -3.78 0.26 -6.90
C THR A 78 -4.61 0.33 -5.61
N HIS A 79 -4.20 -0.38 -4.58
CA HIS A 79 -4.93 -0.58 -3.32
C HIS A 79 -4.17 0.03 -2.13
N GLY A 80 -4.77 -0.02 -0.93
CA GLY A 80 -4.26 0.68 0.24
C GLY A 80 -2.83 0.29 0.65
N ALA A 81 -2.56 -1.00 0.88
CA ALA A 81 -1.24 -1.43 1.31
C ALA A 81 -0.22 -1.37 0.16
N ALA A 82 -0.62 -1.72 -1.06
CA ALA A 82 0.27 -1.62 -2.22
C ALA A 82 0.65 -0.15 -2.53
N MET A 83 -0.28 0.82 -2.37
CA MET A 83 0.02 2.24 -2.47
C MET A 83 1.01 2.67 -1.39
N THR A 84 0.79 2.27 -0.13
CA THR A 84 1.69 2.56 0.98
C THR A 84 3.09 2.02 0.70
N ALA A 85 3.19 0.80 0.19
CA ALA A 85 4.47 0.19 -0.19
C ALA A 85 5.17 0.97 -1.32
N LEU A 86 4.45 1.41 -2.35
CA LEU A 86 4.99 2.27 -3.41
C LEU A 86 5.53 3.59 -2.85
N LEU A 87 4.77 4.25 -1.98
CA LEU A 87 5.18 5.51 -1.36
C LEU A 87 6.38 5.34 -0.44
N ASN A 88 6.44 4.25 0.33
CA ASN A 88 7.59 3.93 1.17
C ASN A 88 8.85 3.65 0.32
N ASN A 89 8.72 2.97 -0.83
CA ASN A 89 9.83 2.80 -1.77
C ASN A 89 10.35 4.15 -2.31
N ILE A 90 9.45 5.08 -2.68
CA ILE A 90 9.86 6.44 -3.13
C ILE A 90 10.56 7.20 -2.01
N LYS A 91 10.11 7.05 -0.77
CA LYS A 91 10.67 7.72 0.42
C LYS A 91 11.89 7.01 1.01
N GLU A 92 12.31 5.89 0.43
CA GLU A 92 13.38 5.03 0.94
C GLU A 92 13.13 4.59 2.40
N ASN A 93 11.86 4.46 2.79
CA ASN A 93 11.47 3.96 4.10
C ASN A 93 11.28 2.44 4.04
N PHE A 94 12.29 1.69 4.46
CA PHE A 94 12.27 0.22 4.48
C PHE A 94 12.07 -0.36 5.88
N ASP A 95 11.78 0.48 6.87
CA ASP A 95 11.44 0.06 8.22
C ASP A 95 10.01 -0.47 8.26
N VAL A 96 9.88 -1.78 8.52
CA VAL A 96 8.59 -2.47 8.57
C VAL A 96 7.73 -1.95 9.74
N ALA A 97 8.33 -1.60 10.88
CA ALA A 97 7.61 -1.02 12.01
C ALA A 97 7.00 0.34 11.65
N ALA A 98 7.65 1.09 10.74
CA ALA A 98 7.18 2.38 10.26
C ALA A 98 6.36 2.30 8.96
N PHE A 99 5.90 1.11 8.54
CA PHE A 99 5.17 0.93 7.28
C PHE A 99 3.95 1.86 7.18
N TRP A 100 3.17 1.97 8.24
CA TRP A 100 1.97 2.81 8.31
C TRP A 100 2.20 4.20 8.93
N LYS A 101 3.43 4.69 8.99
CA LYS A 101 3.79 5.97 9.63
C LYS A 101 2.92 7.14 9.17
N ASN A 102 2.50 7.15 7.91
CA ASN A 102 1.64 8.19 7.33
C ASN A 102 0.15 7.81 7.30
N GLY A 103 -0.23 6.71 7.96
CA GLY A 103 -1.57 6.16 7.93
C GLY A 103 -1.91 5.43 6.62
N VAL A 104 -3.14 4.94 6.56
CA VAL A 104 -3.69 4.31 5.34
C VAL A 104 -4.12 5.42 4.37
N PRO A 105 -3.74 5.38 3.08
CA PRO A 105 -4.21 6.33 2.10
C PRO A 105 -5.74 6.38 2.04
N ALA A 106 -6.30 7.57 1.86
CA ALA A 106 -7.74 7.72 1.73
C ALA A 106 -8.24 7.05 0.42
N ASN A 107 -9.45 6.51 0.45
CA ASN A 107 -10.05 5.92 -0.75
C ASN A 107 -10.11 6.95 -1.88
N CYS A 108 -9.71 6.54 -3.09
CA CYS A 108 -9.68 7.40 -4.28
C CYS A 108 -8.82 8.67 -4.12
N ALA A 109 -7.92 8.72 -3.15
CA ALA A 109 -6.93 9.77 -3.08
C ALA A 109 -5.90 9.62 -4.19
N VAL A 110 -5.35 10.75 -4.61
CA VAL A 110 -4.37 10.83 -5.69
C VAL A 110 -3.03 11.28 -5.11
N THR A 111 -1.98 10.56 -5.46
CA THR A 111 -0.60 10.99 -5.25
C THR A 111 0.02 11.31 -6.60
N ILE A 112 0.65 12.47 -6.71
CA ILE A 112 1.32 12.92 -7.92
C ILE A 112 2.82 12.76 -7.70
N VAL A 113 3.45 12.01 -8.60
CA VAL A 113 4.89 11.74 -8.60
C VAL A 113 5.47 12.27 -9.91
N ASP A 114 6.52 13.05 -9.81
CA ASP A 114 7.35 13.46 -10.95
C ASP A 114 8.56 12.53 -11.05
N VAL A 115 8.96 12.18 -12.26
CA VAL A 115 10.11 11.30 -12.49
C VAL A 115 11.14 12.04 -13.32
N LYS A 116 12.28 12.35 -12.71
CA LYS A 116 13.42 13.04 -13.35
C LYS A 116 14.62 12.10 -13.37
N GLU A 117 15.13 11.82 -14.56
CA GLU A 117 16.31 10.96 -14.72
C GLU A 117 16.20 9.61 -14.00
N GLY A 118 15.00 9.00 -14.07
CA GLY A 118 14.71 7.73 -13.41
C GLY A 118 14.46 7.81 -11.90
N LYS A 119 14.49 9.01 -11.31
CA LYS A 119 14.27 9.22 -9.86
C LYS A 119 12.85 9.76 -9.62
N PRO A 120 12.01 9.06 -8.86
CA PRO A 120 10.69 9.51 -8.50
C PRO A 120 10.73 10.54 -7.35
N GLU A 121 9.93 11.59 -7.45
CA GLU A 121 9.72 12.61 -6.42
C GLU A 121 8.23 12.83 -6.19
N ILE A 122 7.78 12.77 -4.94
CA ILE A 122 6.37 13.00 -4.59
C ILE A 122 6.12 14.52 -4.60
N ILE A 123 5.27 14.98 -5.52
CA ILE A 123 4.88 16.38 -5.62
C ILE A 123 3.64 16.69 -4.77
N LYS A 124 2.68 15.75 -4.73
CA LYS A 124 1.49 15.82 -3.88
C LYS A 124 1.17 14.41 -3.40
N GLU A 125 0.79 14.28 -2.14
CA GLU A 125 0.47 12.99 -1.55
C GLU A 125 -0.93 12.99 -0.95
N ASN A 126 -1.66 11.89 -1.21
CA ASN A 126 -2.96 11.60 -0.57
C ASN A 126 -4.00 12.73 -0.71
N VAL A 127 -4.07 13.35 -1.89
CA VAL A 127 -4.98 14.48 -2.18
C VAL A 127 -6.35 13.97 -2.60
N ILE A 128 -7.39 14.49 -1.98
CA ILE A 128 -8.78 14.15 -2.27
C ILE A 128 -9.35 15.18 -3.23
N TYR A 129 -9.87 14.74 -4.39
CA TYR A 129 -10.47 15.58 -5.43
C TYR A 129 -12.01 15.42 -5.52
N TYR A 130 -12.61 14.61 -4.68
CA TYR A 130 -14.07 14.43 -4.63
C TYR A 130 -14.69 15.24 -3.48
N LYS A 131 -15.98 15.59 -3.63
CA LYS A 131 -16.71 16.45 -2.67
C LYS A 131 -17.50 15.63 -1.63
N GLU A 132 -17.88 14.39 -1.96
CA GLU A 132 -18.66 13.52 -1.09
C GLU A 132 -17.73 12.75 -0.13
N GLN A 133 -18.16 12.57 1.12
CA GLN A 133 -17.40 11.76 2.06
C GLN A 133 -17.46 10.28 1.64
N VAL A 134 -16.37 9.78 1.10
CA VAL A 134 -16.17 8.33 0.96
C VAL A 134 -15.76 7.78 2.33
N ARG A 135 -16.36 6.67 2.75
CA ARG A 135 -15.97 6.00 4.01
C ARG A 135 -14.49 5.65 3.95
N THR A 136 -13.72 6.28 4.81
CA THR A 136 -12.32 5.92 5.00
C THR A 136 -12.23 4.81 6.05
N TRP A 137 -11.33 3.88 5.85
CA TRP A 137 -10.99 2.90 6.87
C TRP A 137 -10.34 3.63 8.05
N LYS A 138 -10.99 3.62 9.20
CA LYS A 138 -10.38 4.08 10.45
C LYS A 138 -9.71 2.86 11.08
N VAL A 139 -8.39 2.80 11.04
CA VAL A 139 -7.62 1.89 11.88
C VAL A 139 -7.97 2.27 13.32
N GLY A 140 -8.46 1.31 14.09
CA GLY A 140 -9.04 1.54 15.41
C GLY A 140 -8.13 2.36 16.35
N LYS A 141 -8.82 3.16 17.17
CA LYS A 141 -8.23 3.70 18.39
C LYS A 141 -8.20 2.61 19.44
#